data_eae66c495a1d32d3eaced74bf623107a
#
_entry.id   eae66c495a1d32d3eaced74bf623107a
#
_cell.length_a   1.000
_cell.length_b   1.000
_cell.length_c   1.000
_cell.angle_alpha   90.00
_cell.angle_beta   90.00
_cell.angle_gamma   90.00
#
_symmetry.space_group_name_H-M   'P 1'
#
loop_
_entity.id
_entity.type
_entity.pdbx_description
1 polymer ?
#
loop_
_entity_poly.entity_id
_entity_poly.type
_entity_poly.pdbx_seq_one_letter_code
_entity_poly.pdbx_strand_id
1 'polypeptide(L)'
;MINKLYEKIKSIIKENYKFFVVLIVLGVVLNIKLPYYIYAPGGLIDVSKRISIEDSYDVSGSFNLAYVLEYRATIPSIIYAYFNKNLDIYNYNEVVPPNETVEEIEFRNKMMLEEANENALYVGFKLAGESVSLSNQKVYVSYIAVDAITDLKIGDEIITIENDQVTCKNDLY
;
A
#
# COMPACT_ATOMS: atom_id res chain seq x y z
N MET A 1 16.37 33.74 30.72
CA MET A 1 15.27 33.87 29.74
C MET A 1 14.42 32.61 29.67
N ILE A 2 15.01 31.42 29.51
CA ILE A 2 14.33 30.12 29.40
C ILE A 2 13.41 29.79 30.60
N ASN A 3 13.87 29.96 31.83
CA ASN A 3 13.09 29.71 33.06
C ASN A 3 11.83 30.58 33.15
N LYS A 4 11.90 31.87 32.75
CA LYS A 4 10.70 32.73 32.73
C LYS A 4 9.68 32.30 31.71
N LEU A 5 10.12 31.79 30.53
CA LEU A 5 9.25 31.25 29.51
C LEU A 5 8.57 29.97 30.00
N TYR A 6 9.34 29.07 30.61
CA TYR A 6 8.83 27.83 31.18
C TYR A 6 7.73 28.08 32.24
N GLU A 7 7.99 28.96 33.23
CA GLU A 7 7.00 29.28 34.26
C GLU A 7 5.73 29.93 33.68
N LYS A 8 5.87 30.78 32.65
CA LYS A 8 4.73 31.38 31.96
C LYS A 8 3.87 30.34 31.23
N ILE A 9 4.49 29.39 30.50
CA ILE A 9 3.80 28.32 29.82
C ILE A 9 3.07 27.40 30.82
N LYS A 10 3.76 27.05 31.92
CA LYS A 10 3.20 26.23 32.99
C LYS A 10 1.97 26.89 33.65
N SER A 11 2.02 28.21 33.91
CA SER A 11 0.88 28.99 34.44
C SER A 11 -0.32 28.95 33.47
N ILE A 12 -0.07 29.22 32.17
CA ILE A 12 -1.12 29.22 31.13
C ILE A 12 -1.78 27.84 31.05
N ILE A 13 -0.99 26.76 31.04
CA ILE A 13 -1.53 25.40 31.00
C ILE A 13 -2.36 25.11 32.26
N LYS A 14 -1.87 25.47 33.43
CA LYS A 14 -2.56 25.25 34.72
C LYS A 14 -3.87 26.02 34.81
N GLU A 15 -3.89 27.26 34.37
CA GLU A 15 -5.09 28.11 34.38
C GLU A 15 -6.15 27.66 33.35
N ASN A 16 -5.69 27.11 32.21
CA ASN A 16 -6.58 26.72 31.12
C ASN A 16 -6.58 25.20 30.86
N TYR A 17 -6.27 24.37 31.89
CA TYR A 17 -6.11 22.92 31.70
C TYR A 17 -7.35 22.25 31.06
N LYS A 18 -8.56 22.72 31.41
CA LYS A 18 -9.83 22.18 30.83
C LYS A 18 -9.87 22.40 29.33
N PHE A 19 -9.43 23.56 28.85
CA PHE A 19 -9.35 23.86 27.42
C PHE A 19 -8.34 22.95 26.71
N PHE A 20 -7.16 22.75 27.31
CA PHE A 20 -6.15 21.85 26.74
C PHE A 20 -6.62 20.39 26.72
N VAL A 21 -7.32 19.94 27.77
CA VAL A 21 -7.92 18.60 27.80
C VAL A 21 -8.94 18.43 26.70
N VAL A 22 -9.86 19.39 26.51
CA VAL A 22 -10.84 19.36 25.42
C VAL A 22 -10.15 19.34 24.06
N LEU A 23 -9.11 20.13 23.87
CA LEU A 23 -8.37 20.17 22.61
C LEU A 23 -7.67 18.84 22.31
N ILE A 24 -7.09 18.19 23.32
CA ILE A 24 -6.48 16.86 23.19
C ILE A 24 -7.55 15.82 22.83
N VAL A 25 -8.67 15.81 23.57
CA VAL A 25 -9.77 14.88 23.31
C VAL A 25 -10.31 15.08 21.89
N LEU A 26 -10.52 16.32 21.47
CA LEU A 26 -10.94 16.65 20.11
C LEU A 26 -9.92 16.14 19.09
N GLY A 27 -8.63 16.36 19.31
CA GLY A 27 -7.57 15.85 18.45
C GLY A 27 -7.61 14.33 18.31
N VAL A 28 -7.83 13.60 19.41
CA VAL A 28 -7.97 12.14 19.38
C VAL A 28 -9.21 11.73 18.60
N VAL A 29 -10.37 12.31 18.89
CA VAL A 29 -11.65 11.99 18.23
C VAL A 29 -11.58 12.24 16.72
N LEU A 30 -11.00 13.35 16.30
CA LEU A 30 -10.87 13.70 14.88
C LEU A 30 -9.89 12.77 14.11
N ASN A 31 -9.02 12.05 14.80
CA ASN A 31 -8.10 11.10 14.20
C ASN A 31 -8.55 9.63 14.28
N ILE A 32 -9.73 9.36 14.88
CA ILE A 32 -10.29 8.01 14.89
C ILE A 32 -10.54 7.54 13.45
N LYS A 33 -10.00 6.35 13.12
CA LYS A 33 -10.24 5.70 11.84
C LYS A 33 -11.64 5.10 11.81
N LEU A 34 -12.43 5.52 10.84
CA LEU A 34 -13.78 5.03 10.62
C LEU A 34 -13.77 3.77 9.74
N PRO A 35 -14.86 2.97 9.70
CA PRO A 35 -14.97 1.80 8.84
C PRO A 35 -15.29 2.17 7.39
N TYR A 36 -14.55 3.13 6.85
CA TYR A 36 -14.66 3.60 5.47
C TYR A 36 -13.29 3.85 4.88
N TYR A 37 -13.19 3.70 3.56
CA TYR A 37 -12.05 4.12 2.76
C TYR A 37 -12.45 5.29 1.85
N ILE A 38 -11.52 6.17 1.58
CA ILE A 38 -11.68 7.26 0.63
C ILE A 38 -10.68 7.05 -0.51
N TYR A 39 -11.22 7.06 -1.73
CA TYR A 39 -10.44 7.05 -2.95
C TYR A 39 -10.39 8.49 -3.49
N ALA A 40 -9.19 8.95 -3.78
CA ALA A 40 -8.93 10.29 -4.26
C ALA A 40 -8.10 10.24 -5.55
N PRO A 41 -8.27 11.22 -6.46
CA PRO A 41 -7.34 11.38 -7.56
C PRO A 41 -5.93 11.53 -7.01
N GLY A 42 -5.01 10.67 -7.49
CA GLY A 42 -3.60 10.74 -7.13
C GLY A 42 -2.86 11.71 -8.04
N GLY A 43 -2.16 11.15 -9.03
CA GLY A 43 -1.37 11.94 -9.96
C GLY A 43 -0.83 11.09 -11.09
N LEU A 44 0.24 11.57 -11.68
CA LEU A 44 0.98 10.89 -12.74
C LEU A 44 2.40 10.59 -12.24
N ILE A 45 2.85 9.36 -12.45
CA ILE A 45 4.22 8.95 -12.21
C ILE A 45 4.88 8.76 -13.56
N ASP A 46 5.95 9.51 -13.83
CA ASP A 46 6.77 9.33 -15.00
C ASP A 46 7.57 8.03 -14.84
N VAL A 47 7.20 7.01 -15.62
CA VAL A 47 7.80 5.68 -15.56
C VAL A 47 9.24 5.70 -16.05
N SER A 48 9.59 6.58 -16.98
CA SER A 48 10.96 6.70 -17.51
C SER A 48 11.97 7.03 -16.42
N LYS A 49 11.55 7.72 -15.34
CA LYS A 49 12.40 8.04 -14.17
C LYS A 49 12.56 6.87 -13.19
N ARG A 50 11.80 5.80 -13.37
CA ARG A 50 11.85 4.59 -12.53
C ARG A 50 12.69 3.48 -13.14
N ILE A 51 13.06 3.62 -14.40
CA ILE A 51 13.89 2.67 -15.13
C ILE A 51 15.26 3.31 -15.32
N SER A 52 16.33 2.59 -14.95
CA SER A 52 17.71 2.99 -15.20
C SER A 52 18.39 1.87 -15.94
N ILE A 53 18.90 2.16 -17.12
CA ILE A 53 19.66 1.24 -17.97
C ILE A 53 20.99 1.92 -18.28
N GLU A 54 22.09 1.19 -18.05
CA GLU A 54 23.44 1.64 -18.43
C GLU A 54 23.51 1.77 -19.96
N ASP A 55 24.13 2.82 -20.44
CA ASP A 55 24.23 3.14 -21.86
C ASP A 55 22.89 3.29 -22.62
N SER A 56 21.83 3.73 -21.89
CA SER A 56 20.53 3.97 -22.51
C SER A 56 20.57 5.13 -23.51
N TYR A 57 19.76 5.01 -24.57
CA TYR A 57 19.55 6.11 -25.53
C TYR A 57 18.63 7.18 -24.92
N ASP A 58 18.85 8.43 -25.31
CA ASP A 58 17.95 9.53 -24.99
C ASP A 58 16.58 9.31 -25.65
N VAL A 59 15.55 9.24 -24.82
CA VAL A 59 14.16 9.07 -25.28
C VAL A 59 13.42 10.40 -25.18
N SER A 60 12.86 10.85 -26.31
CA SER A 60 11.99 12.02 -26.33
C SER A 60 10.56 11.64 -25.88
N GLY A 61 9.99 12.40 -24.95
CA GLY A 61 8.66 12.16 -24.41
C GLY A 61 8.68 11.52 -23.02
N SER A 62 7.49 11.25 -22.45
CA SER A 62 7.33 10.60 -21.17
C SER A 62 6.24 9.55 -21.23
N PHE A 63 6.43 8.47 -20.46
CA PHE A 63 5.43 7.44 -20.25
C PHE A 63 4.91 7.59 -18.81
N ASN A 64 3.63 7.91 -18.65
CA ASN A 64 3.08 8.25 -17.36
C ASN A 64 2.02 7.23 -16.91
N LEU A 65 2.17 6.74 -15.67
CA LEU A 65 1.20 5.91 -14.99
C LEU A 65 0.30 6.81 -14.12
N ALA A 66 -1.02 6.77 -14.35
CA ALA A 66 -1.99 7.39 -13.47
C ALA A 66 -2.24 6.51 -12.24
N TYR A 67 -2.34 7.13 -11.06
CA TYR A 67 -2.65 6.41 -9.82
C TYR A 67 -3.74 7.11 -9.02
N VAL A 68 -4.39 6.36 -8.15
CA VAL A 68 -5.34 6.86 -7.16
C VAL A 68 -4.75 6.73 -5.76
N LEU A 69 -5.15 7.61 -4.87
CA LEU A 69 -4.85 7.53 -3.45
C LEU A 69 -5.98 6.80 -2.74
N GLU A 70 -5.63 5.85 -1.89
CA GLU A 70 -6.55 5.14 -1.02
C GLU A 70 -6.12 5.32 0.43
N TYR A 71 -7.05 5.71 1.30
CA TYR A 71 -6.75 5.86 2.74
C TYR A 71 -7.97 5.65 3.63
N ARG A 72 -7.72 5.16 4.86
CA ARG A 72 -8.76 5.00 5.89
C ARG A 72 -9.34 6.36 6.26
N ALA A 73 -10.65 6.44 6.24
CA ALA A 73 -11.38 7.66 6.54
C ALA A 73 -11.28 8.04 8.02
N THR A 74 -11.29 9.34 8.26
CA THR A 74 -11.48 9.97 9.57
C THR A 74 -12.71 10.87 9.50
N ILE A 75 -13.19 11.36 10.64
CA ILE A 75 -14.35 12.26 10.66
C ILE A 75 -14.14 13.47 9.73
N PRO A 76 -13.02 14.21 9.80
CA PRO A 76 -12.80 15.34 8.90
C PRO A 76 -12.75 14.94 7.41
N SER A 77 -12.11 13.80 7.11
CA SER A 77 -11.96 13.36 5.73
C SER A 77 -13.28 12.92 5.10
N ILE A 78 -14.20 12.30 5.86
CA ILE A 78 -15.54 11.96 5.36
C ILE A 78 -16.33 13.21 5.09
N ILE A 79 -16.31 14.20 6.00
CA ILE A 79 -17.00 15.48 5.80
C ILE A 79 -16.48 16.15 4.53
N TYR A 80 -15.16 16.18 4.36
CA TYR A 80 -14.55 16.76 3.16
C TYR A 80 -14.94 15.98 1.89
N ALA A 81 -14.91 14.65 1.92
CA ALA A 81 -15.27 13.81 0.79
C ALA A 81 -16.75 13.99 0.38
N TYR A 82 -17.65 14.15 1.36
CA TYR A 82 -19.07 14.38 1.07
C TYR A 82 -19.34 15.62 0.21
N PHE A 83 -18.53 16.67 0.37
CA PHE A 83 -18.65 17.92 -0.41
C PHE A 83 -17.78 17.95 -1.67
N ASN A 84 -16.90 16.95 -1.86
CA ASN A 84 -15.99 16.90 -2.99
C ASN A 84 -16.33 15.76 -3.94
N LYS A 85 -16.87 16.09 -5.10
CA LYS A 85 -17.32 15.11 -6.13
C LYS A 85 -16.18 14.27 -6.74
N ASN A 86 -14.93 14.62 -6.49
CA ASN A 86 -13.78 13.88 -6.99
C ASN A 86 -13.31 12.82 -5.99
N LEU A 87 -13.99 12.65 -4.86
CA LEU A 87 -13.67 11.67 -3.85
C LEU A 87 -14.79 10.66 -3.74
N ASP A 88 -14.43 9.38 -3.78
CA ASP A 88 -15.38 8.28 -3.58
C ASP A 88 -15.21 7.70 -2.18
N ILE A 89 -16.34 7.35 -1.53
CA ILE A 89 -16.38 6.76 -0.20
C ILE A 89 -16.88 5.33 -0.32
N TYR A 90 -16.08 4.37 0.14
CA TYR A 90 -16.39 2.94 0.18
C TYR A 90 -16.46 2.43 1.61
N ASN A 91 -17.33 1.45 1.87
CA ASN A 91 -17.32 0.74 3.15
C ASN A 91 -16.05 -0.10 3.29
N TYR A 92 -15.61 -0.28 4.54
CA TYR A 92 -14.45 -1.12 4.84
C TYR A 92 -14.54 -2.52 4.20
N ASN A 93 -15.70 -3.16 4.31
CA ASN A 93 -15.94 -4.52 3.80
C ASN A 93 -16.02 -4.60 2.25
N GLU A 94 -16.13 -3.47 1.56
CA GLU A 94 -16.07 -3.42 0.09
C GLU A 94 -14.62 -3.40 -0.40
N VAL A 95 -13.70 -2.92 0.44
CA VAL A 95 -12.28 -2.79 0.12
C VAL A 95 -11.46 -3.94 0.72
N VAL A 96 -11.80 -4.34 1.94
CA VAL A 96 -11.13 -5.45 2.65
C VAL A 96 -12.07 -6.64 2.69
N PRO A 97 -11.74 -7.75 1.99
CA PRO A 97 -12.52 -8.97 2.03
C PRO A 97 -12.67 -9.52 3.45
N PRO A 98 -13.78 -10.22 3.77
CA PRO A 98 -14.10 -10.63 5.14
C PRO A 98 -13.06 -11.52 5.84
N ASN A 99 -12.24 -12.23 5.06
CA ASN A 99 -11.25 -13.18 5.58
C ASN A 99 -9.81 -12.73 5.35
N GLU A 100 -9.61 -11.46 5.00
CA GLU A 100 -8.27 -10.90 4.80
C GLU A 100 -8.03 -9.74 5.76
N THR A 101 -6.79 -9.58 6.18
CA THR A 101 -6.30 -8.41 6.89
C THR A 101 -5.73 -7.38 5.91
N VAL A 102 -5.60 -6.14 6.35
CA VAL A 102 -4.97 -5.08 5.55
C VAL A 102 -3.51 -5.45 5.22
N GLU A 103 -2.81 -6.05 6.18
CA GLU A 103 -1.42 -6.50 6.04
C GLU A 103 -1.27 -7.57 4.97
N GLU A 104 -2.21 -8.51 4.87
CA GLU A 104 -2.22 -9.55 3.84
C GLU A 104 -2.50 -8.97 2.44
N ILE A 105 -3.40 -7.98 2.34
CA ILE A 105 -3.65 -7.26 1.09
C ILE A 105 -2.40 -6.48 0.67
N GLU A 106 -1.75 -5.78 1.59
CA GLU A 106 -0.51 -5.05 1.31
C GLU A 106 0.61 -5.99 0.85
N PHE A 107 0.75 -7.15 1.50
CA PHE A 107 1.71 -8.17 1.08
C PHE A 107 1.42 -8.65 -0.34
N ARG A 108 0.17 -9.04 -0.64
CA ARG A 108 -0.24 -9.47 -1.99
C ARG A 108 0.04 -8.39 -3.03
N ASN A 109 -0.33 -7.15 -2.77
CA ASN A 109 -0.10 -6.04 -3.69
C ASN A 109 1.39 -5.81 -3.95
N LYS A 110 2.24 -5.96 -2.93
CA LYS A 110 3.69 -5.91 -3.08
C LYS A 110 4.21 -7.03 -3.96
N MET A 111 3.78 -8.27 -3.74
CA MET A 111 4.18 -9.41 -4.57
C MET A 111 3.74 -9.24 -6.03
N MET A 112 2.52 -8.79 -6.25
CA MET A 112 2.01 -8.50 -7.60
C MET A 112 2.83 -7.40 -8.31
N LEU A 113 3.28 -6.38 -7.59
CA LEU A 113 4.15 -5.33 -8.13
C LEU A 113 5.53 -5.90 -8.50
N GLU A 114 6.12 -6.72 -7.64
CA GLU A 114 7.41 -7.36 -7.91
C GLU A 114 7.31 -8.27 -9.15
N GLU A 115 6.28 -9.14 -9.23
CA GLU A 115 6.03 -9.99 -10.40
C GLU A 115 5.83 -9.15 -11.69
N ALA A 116 5.06 -8.07 -11.60
CA ALA A 116 4.85 -7.18 -12.76
C ALA A 116 6.15 -6.52 -13.24
N ASN A 117 7.02 -6.10 -12.32
CA ASN A 117 8.32 -5.52 -12.66
C ASN A 117 9.25 -6.56 -13.30
N GLU A 118 9.34 -7.78 -12.75
CA GLU A 118 10.13 -8.87 -13.31
C GLU A 118 9.66 -9.24 -14.72
N ASN A 119 8.34 -9.38 -14.91
CA ASN A 119 7.75 -9.66 -16.22
C ASN A 119 8.02 -8.54 -17.23
N ALA A 120 7.94 -7.28 -16.82
CA ALA A 120 8.22 -6.15 -17.69
C ALA A 120 9.70 -6.15 -18.13
N LEU A 121 10.63 -6.41 -17.22
CA LEU A 121 12.06 -6.54 -17.54
C LEU A 121 12.32 -7.74 -18.46
N TYR A 122 11.75 -8.90 -18.15
CA TYR A 122 11.88 -10.10 -18.98
C TYR A 122 11.42 -9.84 -20.43
N VAL A 123 10.22 -9.28 -20.58
CA VAL A 123 9.66 -8.97 -21.91
C VAL A 123 10.50 -7.91 -22.63
N GLY A 124 10.92 -6.86 -21.91
CA GLY A 124 11.74 -5.79 -22.46
C GLY A 124 13.07 -6.28 -23.02
N PHE A 125 13.84 -7.06 -22.26
CA PHE A 125 15.10 -7.64 -22.69
C PHE A 125 14.91 -8.65 -23.84
N LYS A 126 13.88 -9.49 -23.76
CA LYS A 126 13.56 -10.43 -24.84
C LYS A 126 13.23 -9.73 -26.16
N LEU A 127 12.49 -8.64 -26.12
CA LEU A 127 12.20 -7.82 -27.31
C LEU A 127 13.45 -7.10 -27.85
N ALA A 128 14.41 -6.78 -26.99
CA ALA A 128 15.72 -6.26 -27.38
C ALA A 128 16.64 -7.30 -28.01
N GLY A 129 16.24 -8.60 -28.02
CA GLY A 129 17.04 -9.69 -28.58
C GLY A 129 18.04 -10.30 -27.59
N GLU A 130 17.94 -9.95 -26.31
CA GLU A 130 18.80 -10.47 -25.25
C GLU A 130 18.32 -11.82 -24.74
N SER A 131 19.28 -12.67 -24.36
CA SER A 131 18.99 -13.95 -23.70
C SER A 131 18.77 -13.73 -22.21
N VAL A 132 17.51 -13.83 -21.79
CA VAL A 132 17.10 -13.64 -20.38
C VAL A 132 16.48 -14.91 -19.85
N SER A 133 16.86 -15.29 -18.62
CA SER A 133 16.22 -16.35 -17.85
C SER A 133 15.78 -15.80 -16.49
N LEU A 134 14.61 -16.21 -16.04
CA LEU A 134 14.17 -15.97 -14.67
C LEU A 134 14.80 -17.04 -13.79
N SER A 135 15.50 -16.62 -12.73
CA SER A 135 16.14 -17.52 -11.77
C SER A 135 15.63 -17.22 -10.36
N ASN A 136 15.62 -18.25 -9.51
CA ASN A 136 15.21 -18.14 -8.10
C ASN A 136 13.79 -17.59 -7.91
N GLN A 137 12.87 -18.02 -8.77
CA GLN A 137 11.46 -17.68 -8.56
C GLN A 137 10.98 -18.34 -7.28
N LYS A 138 10.29 -17.57 -6.45
CA LYS A 138 9.66 -18.04 -5.23
C LYS A 138 8.15 -18.09 -5.44
N VAL A 139 7.53 -19.09 -4.89
CA VAL A 139 6.07 -19.28 -4.98
C VAL A 139 5.46 -18.99 -3.62
N TYR A 140 4.58 -18.02 -3.57
CA TYR A 140 3.92 -17.60 -2.34
C TYR A 140 2.41 -17.84 -2.40
N VAL A 141 1.82 -18.13 -1.24
CA VAL A 141 0.36 -18.11 -1.07
C VAL A 141 -0.11 -16.67 -1.13
N SER A 142 -0.80 -16.29 -2.20
CA SER A 142 -1.31 -14.93 -2.40
C SER A 142 -2.78 -14.76 -2.01
N TYR A 143 -3.53 -15.85 -1.94
CA TYR A 143 -4.95 -15.85 -1.61
C TYR A 143 -5.37 -17.20 -1.03
N ILE A 144 -6.27 -17.17 -0.06
CA ILE A 144 -6.91 -18.36 0.53
C ILE A 144 -8.42 -18.23 0.37
N ALA A 145 -9.06 -19.20 -0.27
CA ALA A 145 -10.50 -19.18 -0.43
C ALA A 145 -11.20 -19.26 0.93
N VAL A 146 -12.37 -18.61 1.03
CA VAL A 146 -13.15 -18.49 2.28
C VAL A 146 -13.51 -19.85 2.90
N ASP A 147 -13.69 -20.86 2.06
CA ASP A 147 -14.09 -22.23 2.41
C ASP A 147 -12.90 -23.22 2.40
N ALA A 148 -11.68 -22.74 2.21
CA ALA A 148 -10.49 -23.60 2.23
C ALA A 148 -10.21 -24.13 3.65
N ILE A 149 -9.99 -25.44 3.73
CA ILE A 149 -9.54 -26.11 4.97
C ILE A 149 -8.02 -26.25 4.87
N THR A 150 -7.30 -25.30 5.43
CA THR A 150 -5.84 -25.26 5.34
C THR A 150 -5.25 -24.52 6.54
N ASP A 151 -4.01 -24.87 6.91
CA ASP A 151 -3.20 -24.14 7.88
C ASP A 151 -2.27 -23.10 7.21
N LEU A 152 -2.28 -23.04 5.85
CA LEU A 152 -1.50 -22.07 5.10
C LEU A 152 -1.99 -20.64 5.39
N LYS A 153 -1.06 -19.71 5.34
CA LYS A 153 -1.32 -18.27 5.47
C LYS A 153 -0.88 -17.53 4.23
N ILE A 154 -1.53 -16.40 3.96
CA ILE A 154 -1.07 -15.48 2.92
C ILE A 154 0.36 -15.04 3.28
N GLY A 155 1.27 -15.17 2.31
CA GLY A 155 2.69 -14.91 2.49
C GLY A 155 3.55 -16.13 2.78
N ASP A 156 2.97 -17.30 3.00
CA ASP A 156 3.76 -18.53 3.13
C ASP A 156 4.43 -18.87 1.81
N GLU A 157 5.73 -19.20 1.87
CA GLU A 157 6.51 -19.67 0.72
C GLU A 157 6.34 -21.18 0.56
N ILE A 158 5.92 -21.62 -0.62
CA ILE A 158 5.80 -23.03 -0.97
C ILE A 158 7.18 -23.53 -1.42
N ILE A 159 7.81 -24.34 -0.61
CA ILE A 159 9.17 -24.86 -0.84
C ILE A 159 9.12 -26.25 -1.48
N THR A 160 8.19 -27.08 -1.04
CA THR A 160 8.06 -28.47 -1.52
C THR A 160 6.59 -28.87 -1.63
N ILE A 161 6.29 -29.73 -2.61
CA ILE A 161 5.01 -30.41 -2.77
C ILE A 161 5.29 -31.90 -2.97
N GLU A 162 4.71 -32.77 -2.13
CA GLU A 162 4.87 -34.23 -2.20
C GLU A 162 6.34 -34.69 -2.16
N ASN A 163 7.24 -33.93 -1.53
CA ASN A 163 8.70 -34.06 -1.47
C ASN A 163 9.47 -33.55 -2.71
N ASP A 164 8.81 -33.06 -3.73
CA ASP A 164 9.46 -32.42 -4.86
C ASP A 164 9.66 -30.93 -4.59
N GLN A 165 10.85 -30.41 -4.94
CA GLN A 165 11.19 -29.01 -4.71
C GLN A 165 10.42 -28.13 -5.71
N VAL A 166 9.74 -27.08 -5.19
CA VAL A 166 9.08 -26.06 -5.99
C VAL A 166 10.09 -24.96 -6.31
N THR A 167 10.34 -24.74 -7.59
CA THR A 167 11.28 -23.74 -8.11
C THR A 167 10.60 -22.67 -8.92
N CYS A 168 9.39 -22.93 -9.39
CA CYS A 168 8.57 -21.97 -10.13
C CYS A 168 7.09 -22.33 -10.02
N LYS A 169 6.23 -21.44 -10.48
CA LYS A 169 4.77 -21.62 -10.45
C LYS A 169 4.28 -22.82 -11.25
N ASN A 170 5.02 -23.23 -12.29
CA ASN A 170 4.63 -24.39 -13.12
C ASN A 170 4.80 -25.72 -12.39
N ASP A 171 5.60 -25.77 -11.33
CA ASP A 171 5.79 -26.98 -10.51
C ASP A 171 4.55 -27.31 -9.64
N LEU A 172 3.54 -26.42 -9.63
CA LEU A 172 2.29 -26.62 -8.92
C LEU A 172 1.23 -27.40 -9.71
N TYR A 173 1.50 -27.69 -10.99
CA TYR A 173 0.58 -28.37 -11.93
C TYR A 173 1.24 -29.64 -12.49
#